data_5333091896351c345b7d0758801beb45
#
_entry.id   5333091896351c345b7d0758801beb45
#
_cell.length_a   1.000
_cell.length_b   1.000
_cell.length_c   1.000
_cell.angle_alpha   90.00
_cell.angle_beta   90.00
_cell.angle_gamma   90.00
#
_symmetry.space_group_name_H-M   'P 1'
#
loop_
_entity.id
_entity.type
_entity.pdbx_description
1 polymer ?
#
loop_
_entity_poly.entity_id
_entity_poly.type
_entity_poly.pdbx_seq_one_letter_code
_entity_poly.pdbx_strand_id
1 'polypeptide(L)'
;MHPGPRACVREENARLAALKFERIGVKPLAATLGAEIQGVDLANLDDATFAEVKKAWLEYKVVFFRDQTLDAKQQMSFARRFGELENHPFLDASKDHDQIVRFEKDEQVAGYENLWHSDVSWREIPALGSVLRGIEVPPLGGDTLFTDMVTAYAGLDEELRSRVDGLTATHDFTHSFGLGMSPEALAEKQREFPPVRHPVVRTHPETGRKILYVNSIFTARIDGLDERESATLLDELCRQATVPEYQCRFRWENNSVAFWDNRSVQHYAASDYWPQPRVMERVAIIGDRPQ
;
A
#
# COMPACT_ATOMS: atom_id res chain seq x y z
N MET A 1 -3.74 16.97 17.17
CA MET A 1 -4.87 16.06 16.88
C MET A 1 -6.05 16.40 17.77
N HIS A 2 -7.24 16.58 17.20
CA HIS A 2 -8.45 16.86 17.98
C HIS A 2 -9.07 15.54 18.45
N PRO A 3 -9.39 15.39 19.73
CA PRO A 3 -10.10 14.22 20.26
C PRO A 3 -11.58 14.24 19.79
N GLY A 4 -12.18 13.06 19.64
CA GLY A 4 -13.58 12.91 19.29
C GLY A 4 -13.84 12.56 17.82
N PRO A 5 -15.13 12.57 17.38
CA PRO A 5 -15.52 12.15 16.05
C PRO A 5 -14.92 13.04 14.96
N ARG A 6 -14.26 12.43 13.96
CA ARG A 6 -13.68 13.13 12.82
C ARG A 6 -14.72 13.30 11.71
N ALA A 7 -14.92 14.54 11.24
CA ALA A 7 -15.87 14.81 10.16
C ALA A 7 -15.53 14.05 8.88
N CYS A 8 -14.25 14.06 8.48
CA CYS A 8 -13.75 13.34 7.30
C CYS A 8 -14.06 11.83 7.32
N VAL A 9 -14.01 11.18 8.49
CA VAL A 9 -14.35 9.76 8.64
C VAL A 9 -15.86 9.53 8.43
N ARG A 10 -16.71 10.38 9.00
CA ARG A 10 -18.17 10.27 8.83
C ARG A 10 -18.60 10.51 7.38
N GLU A 11 -18.01 11.50 6.73
CA GLU A 11 -18.28 11.84 5.33
C GLU A 11 -17.87 10.70 4.40
N GLU A 12 -16.67 10.15 4.60
CA GLU A 12 -16.20 9.02 3.82
C GLU A 12 -17.05 7.76 4.06
N ASN A 13 -17.40 7.47 5.30
CA ASN A 13 -18.28 6.34 5.64
C ASN A 13 -19.64 6.47 4.95
N ALA A 14 -20.25 7.65 5.01
CA ALA A 14 -21.54 7.90 4.35
C ALA A 14 -21.44 7.74 2.82
N ARG A 15 -20.33 8.20 2.21
CA ARG A 15 -20.05 8.06 0.78
C ARG A 15 -19.93 6.58 0.39
N LEU A 16 -19.15 5.79 1.14
CA LEU A 16 -18.97 4.36 0.89
C LEU A 16 -20.28 3.57 1.08
N ALA A 17 -21.08 3.90 2.10
CA ALA A 17 -22.35 3.26 2.36
C ALA A 17 -23.41 3.49 1.26
N ALA A 18 -23.26 4.55 0.46
CA ALA A 18 -24.16 4.85 -0.66
C ALA A 18 -23.85 4.04 -1.93
N LEU A 19 -22.67 3.37 -2.00
CA LEU A 19 -22.28 2.58 -3.17
C LEU A 19 -23.18 1.37 -3.36
N LYS A 20 -23.42 1.02 -4.62
CA LYS A 20 -24.20 -0.15 -5.02
C LYS A 20 -23.36 -1.05 -5.92
N PHE A 21 -23.49 -2.35 -5.69
CA PHE A 21 -22.87 -3.41 -6.45
C PHE A 21 -23.94 -4.46 -6.75
N GLU A 22 -23.96 -5.00 -7.95
CA GLU A 22 -25.01 -5.93 -8.40
C GLU A 22 -24.48 -7.37 -8.51
N ARG A 23 -23.18 -7.54 -8.80
CA ARG A 23 -22.54 -8.82 -9.09
C ARG A 23 -21.67 -9.34 -7.96
N ILE A 24 -21.24 -8.48 -7.07
CA ILE A 24 -20.34 -8.83 -5.96
C ILE A 24 -20.97 -8.45 -4.62
N GLY A 25 -20.71 -9.30 -3.62
CA GLY A 25 -20.92 -8.92 -2.22
C GLY A 25 -19.78 -8.05 -1.73
N VAL A 26 -20.08 -6.94 -1.07
CA VAL A 26 -19.06 -6.05 -0.49
C VAL A 26 -19.32 -5.90 1.00
N LYS A 27 -18.36 -6.32 1.81
CA LYS A 27 -18.40 -6.25 3.28
C LYS A 27 -17.30 -5.33 3.77
N PRO A 28 -17.60 -4.07 4.14
CA PRO A 28 -16.59 -3.14 4.66
C PRO A 28 -15.91 -3.68 5.92
N LEU A 29 -14.60 -3.44 6.05
CA LEU A 29 -13.83 -3.79 7.24
C LEU A 29 -13.67 -2.62 8.20
N ALA A 30 -13.59 -1.39 7.65
CA ALA A 30 -13.47 -0.18 8.45
C ALA A 30 -14.31 0.95 7.83
N ALA A 31 -14.36 2.08 8.53
CA ALA A 31 -15.23 3.19 8.13
C ALA A 31 -14.81 3.89 6.83
N THR A 32 -13.51 3.90 6.51
CA THR A 32 -12.97 4.70 5.40
C THR A 32 -12.28 3.89 4.33
N LEU A 33 -11.88 2.65 4.63
CA LEU A 33 -11.16 1.77 3.70
C LEU A 33 -11.36 0.31 4.04
N GLY A 34 -10.98 -0.53 3.09
CA GLY A 34 -10.94 -1.98 3.24
C GLY A 34 -12.32 -2.62 3.10
N ALA A 35 -12.45 -3.53 2.15
CA ALA A 35 -13.65 -4.34 1.98
C ALA A 35 -13.31 -5.78 1.61
N GLU A 36 -13.99 -6.74 2.20
CA GLU A 36 -13.99 -8.13 1.78
C GLU A 36 -14.99 -8.31 0.65
N ILE A 37 -14.51 -8.80 -0.48
CA ILE A 37 -15.31 -9.04 -1.69
C ILE A 37 -15.74 -10.49 -1.71
N GLN A 38 -17.04 -10.72 -1.86
CA GLN A 38 -17.67 -12.04 -1.81
C GLN A 38 -18.30 -12.41 -3.15
N GLY A 39 -18.40 -13.71 -3.42
CA GLY A 39 -19.02 -14.22 -4.64
C GLY A 39 -18.15 -14.12 -5.89
N VAL A 40 -16.82 -14.04 -5.73
CA VAL A 40 -15.86 -13.87 -6.82
C VAL A 40 -14.84 -15.00 -6.82
N ASP A 41 -14.53 -15.50 -8.01
CA ASP A 41 -13.38 -16.35 -8.30
C ASP A 41 -12.40 -15.55 -9.17
N LEU A 42 -11.24 -15.18 -8.59
CA LEU A 42 -10.23 -14.38 -9.28
C LEU A 42 -9.57 -15.11 -10.46
N ALA A 43 -9.63 -16.46 -10.47
CA ALA A 43 -9.12 -17.27 -11.58
C ALA A 43 -10.01 -17.18 -12.84
N ASN A 44 -11.32 -16.92 -12.66
CA ASN A 44 -12.33 -16.98 -13.72
C ASN A 44 -13.24 -15.74 -13.74
N LEU A 45 -12.66 -14.56 -13.62
CA LEU A 45 -13.38 -13.30 -13.48
C LEU A 45 -13.82 -12.75 -14.84
N ASP A 46 -15.13 -12.69 -15.10
CA ASP A 46 -15.68 -12.03 -16.29
C ASP A 46 -15.52 -10.50 -16.26
N ASP A 47 -15.67 -9.83 -17.39
CA ASP A 47 -15.42 -8.39 -17.51
C ASP A 47 -16.41 -7.53 -16.72
N ALA A 48 -17.66 -7.96 -16.62
CA ALA A 48 -18.66 -7.19 -15.87
C ALA A 48 -18.43 -7.27 -14.36
N THR A 49 -18.09 -8.47 -13.86
CA THR A 49 -17.70 -8.66 -12.45
C THR A 49 -16.37 -7.97 -12.15
N PHE A 50 -15.41 -8.04 -13.07
CA PHE A 50 -14.14 -7.28 -12.95
C PHE A 50 -14.37 -5.76 -12.82
N ALA A 51 -15.28 -5.20 -13.60
CA ALA A 51 -15.58 -3.77 -13.51
C ALA A 51 -16.09 -3.38 -12.10
N GLU A 52 -16.90 -4.22 -11.47
CA GLU A 52 -17.33 -3.97 -10.09
C GLU A 52 -16.22 -4.18 -9.06
N VAL A 53 -15.36 -5.20 -9.25
CA VAL A 53 -14.16 -5.39 -8.42
C VAL A 53 -13.24 -4.18 -8.52
N LYS A 54 -12.98 -3.67 -9.75
CA LYS A 54 -12.18 -2.45 -9.95
C LYS A 54 -12.82 -1.24 -9.28
N LYS A 55 -14.14 -1.06 -9.41
CA LYS A 55 -14.88 -0.01 -8.71
C LYS A 55 -14.72 -0.14 -7.19
N ALA A 56 -14.93 -1.32 -6.62
CA ALA A 56 -14.77 -1.56 -5.20
C ALA A 56 -13.33 -1.26 -4.74
N TRP A 57 -12.33 -1.69 -5.51
CA TRP A 57 -10.92 -1.42 -5.22
C TRP A 57 -10.59 0.08 -5.20
N LEU A 58 -11.04 0.85 -6.18
CA LEU A 58 -10.82 2.30 -6.22
C LEU A 58 -11.51 3.02 -5.04
N GLU A 59 -12.71 2.57 -4.66
CA GLU A 59 -13.50 3.20 -3.62
C GLU A 59 -13.03 2.83 -2.21
N TYR A 60 -12.79 1.54 -1.96
CA TYR A 60 -12.32 1.04 -0.66
C TYR A 60 -10.80 1.03 -0.51
N LYS A 61 -10.04 1.31 -1.59
CA LYS A 61 -8.57 1.47 -1.62
C LYS A 61 -7.76 0.19 -1.33
N VAL A 62 -8.35 -0.77 -0.64
CA VAL A 62 -7.86 -2.14 -0.48
C VAL A 62 -9.05 -3.09 -0.43
N VAL A 63 -8.96 -4.18 -1.19
CA VAL A 63 -9.98 -5.24 -1.22
C VAL A 63 -9.36 -6.58 -0.89
N PHE A 64 -10.15 -7.42 -0.26
CA PHE A 64 -9.73 -8.72 0.22
C PHE A 64 -10.65 -9.81 -0.32
N PHE A 65 -10.07 -10.95 -0.63
CA PHE A 65 -10.79 -12.11 -1.14
C PHE A 65 -10.39 -13.33 -0.31
N ARG A 66 -11.38 -14.08 0.16
CA ARG A 66 -11.17 -15.33 0.87
C ARG A 66 -11.23 -16.52 -0.08
N ASP A 67 -10.66 -17.65 0.31
CA ASP A 67 -10.78 -18.94 -0.36
C ASP A 67 -10.38 -18.93 -1.86
N GLN A 68 -9.36 -18.15 -2.21
CA GLN A 68 -8.89 -18.01 -3.59
C GLN A 68 -7.81 -19.05 -3.92
N THR A 69 -8.22 -20.16 -4.53
CA THR A 69 -7.28 -21.18 -5.00
C THR A 69 -6.67 -20.74 -6.34
N LEU A 70 -5.61 -19.92 -6.27
CA LEU A 70 -4.91 -19.43 -7.44
C LEU A 70 -3.57 -20.15 -7.61
N ASP A 71 -3.18 -20.44 -8.85
CA ASP A 71 -1.77 -20.65 -9.17
C ASP A 71 -1.08 -19.29 -9.47
N ALA A 72 0.24 -19.34 -9.64
CA ALA A 72 1.06 -18.16 -9.93
C ALA A 72 0.62 -17.45 -11.24
N LYS A 73 0.27 -18.19 -12.27
CA LYS A 73 -0.18 -17.65 -13.57
C LYS A 73 -1.53 -16.97 -13.45
N GLN A 74 -2.45 -17.54 -12.68
CA GLN A 74 -3.77 -16.97 -12.43
C GLN A 74 -3.66 -15.68 -11.61
N GLN A 75 -2.80 -15.64 -10.59
CA GLN A 75 -2.51 -14.42 -9.82
C GLN A 75 -1.95 -13.31 -10.73
N MET A 76 -0.96 -13.63 -11.57
CA MET A 76 -0.41 -12.68 -12.56
C MET A 76 -1.47 -12.26 -13.59
N SER A 77 -2.31 -13.18 -14.07
CA SER A 77 -3.38 -12.87 -15.02
C SER A 77 -4.39 -11.88 -14.46
N PHE A 78 -4.80 -12.06 -13.20
CA PHE A 78 -5.65 -11.11 -12.50
C PHE A 78 -4.96 -9.74 -12.40
N ALA A 79 -3.72 -9.69 -11.93
CA ALA A 79 -2.97 -8.44 -11.78
C ALA A 79 -2.78 -7.69 -13.11
N ARG A 80 -2.53 -8.40 -14.22
CA ARG A 80 -2.38 -7.82 -15.57
C ARG A 80 -3.63 -7.12 -16.09
N ARG A 81 -4.80 -7.39 -15.55
CA ARG A 81 -6.02 -6.66 -15.91
C ARG A 81 -5.98 -5.18 -15.46
N PHE A 82 -5.07 -4.84 -14.55
CA PHE A 82 -4.88 -3.48 -14.04
C PHE A 82 -3.70 -2.75 -14.68
N GLY A 83 -2.73 -3.47 -15.27
CA GLY A 83 -1.55 -2.89 -15.90
C GLY A 83 -0.41 -3.89 -16.08
N GLU A 84 0.74 -3.38 -16.50
CA GLU A 84 1.97 -4.15 -16.64
C GLU A 84 2.52 -4.54 -15.27
N LEU A 85 3.11 -5.75 -15.19
CA LEU A 85 3.67 -6.25 -13.95
C LEU A 85 5.12 -5.79 -13.76
N GLU A 86 5.48 -5.53 -12.51
CA GLU A 86 6.80 -5.06 -12.12
C GLU A 86 7.75 -6.24 -11.83
N ASN A 87 9.02 -6.09 -12.23
CA ASN A 87 10.13 -6.87 -11.69
C ASN A 87 10.79 -6.04 -10.57
N HIS A 88 10.80 -6.55 -9.34
CA HIS A 88 11.34 -5.79 -8.20
C HIS A 88 12.88 -5.81 -8.21
N PRO A 89 13.57 -4.64 -8.13
CA PRO A 89 15.03 -4.60 -8.32
C PRO A 89 15.85 -5.04 -7.11
N PHE A 90 15.25 -5.17 -5.92
CA PHE A 90 15.94 -5.51 -4.67
C PHE A 90 15.42 -6.78 -3.98
N LEU A 91 14.29 -7.32 -4.42
CA LEU A 91 13.70 -8.52 -3.83
C LEU A 91 13.80 -9.68 -4.81
N ASP A 92 14.12 -10.84 -4.28
CA ASP A 92 14.25 -12.05 -5.09
C ASP A 92 12.91 -12.46 -5.67
N ALA A 93 12.92 -12.72 -6.96
CA ALA A 93 11.81 -13.33 -7.66
C ALA A 93 11.62 -14.79 -7.22
N SER A 94 10.42 -15.32 -7.38
CA SER A 94 10.19 -16.75 -7.23
C SER A 94 10.98 -17.53 -8.30
N LYS A 95 11.31 -18.80 -8.00
CA LYS A 95 12.15 -19.62 -8.89
C LYS A 95 11.59 -19.78 -10.31
N ASP A 96 10.27 -19.68 -10.45
CA ASP A 96 9.58 -19.99 -11.70
C ASP A 96 8.99 -18.75 -12.40
N HIS A 97 8.94 -17.59 -11.71
CA HIS A 97 8.27 -16.38 -12.21
C HIS A 97 8.95 -15.11 -11.73
N ASP A 98 9.61 -14.38 -12.63
CA ASP A 98 10.37 -13.16 -12.34
C ASP A 98 9.50 -11.99 -11.80
N GLN A 99 8.20 -12.03 -12.01
CA GLN A 99 7.24 -11.00 -11.58
C GLN A 99 6.53 -11.33 -10.27
N ILE A 100 6.87 -12.45 -9.63
CA ILE A 100 6.37 -12.82 -8.31
C ILE A 100 7.49 -12.72 -7.31
N VAL A 101 7.31 -11.87 -6.32
CA VAL A 101 8.17 -11.83 -5.13
C VAL A 101 7.60 -12.77 -4.09
N ARG A 102 8.42 -13.71 -3.61
CA ARG A 102 8.06 -14.64 -2.55
C ARG A 102 8.69 -14.22 -1.22
N PHE A 103 7.86 -13.93 -0.26
CA PHE A 103 8.26 -13.66 1.13
C PHE A 103 8.12 -14.95 1.94
N GLU A 104 9.22 -15.49 2.36
CA GLU A 104 9.28 -16.70 3.19
C GLU A 104 9.97 -16.36 4.50
N LYS A 105 9.24 -16.47 5.58
CA LYS A 105 9.69 -16.17 6.93
C LYS A 105 9.49 -17.42 7.78
N ASP A 106 10.44 -17.69 8.64
CA ASP A 106 10.45 -18.86 9.49
C ASP A 106 11.27 -18.61 10.79
N GLU A 107 11.64 -19.67 11.47
CA GLU A 107 12.46 -19.62 12.68
C GLU A 107 13.84 -18.96 12.44
N GLN A 108 14.38 -19.02 11.22
CA GLN A 108 15.70 -18.50 10.83
C GLN A 108 15.63 -17.10 10.23
N VAL A 109 14.51 -16.75 9.59
CA VAL A 109 14.32 -15.49 8.87
C VAL A 109 13.13 -14.73 9.43
N ALA A 110 13.38 -13.83 10.38
CA ALA A 110 12.34 -12.99 10.98
C ALA A 110 11.79 -11.95 9.98
N GLY A 111 10.50 -11.61 10.11
CA GLY A 111 9.89 -10.48 9.41
C GLY A 111 10.39 -9.14 9.97
N TYR A 112 10.52 -8.13 9.11
CA TYR A 112 10.99 -6.78 9.47
C TYR A 112 10.21 -5.67 8.74
N GLU A 113 9.14 -6.01 8.02
CA GLU A 113 8.35 -5.09 7.20
C GLU A 113 7.32 -4.30 8.04
N ASN A 114 7.56 -4.18 9.34
CA ASN A 114 6.68 -3.55 10.32
C ASN A 114 6.87 -2.03 10.44
N LEU A 115 6.82 -1.33 9.32
CA LEU A 115 6.82 0.12 9.22
C LEU A 115 5.77 0.59 8.21
N TRP A 116 5.15 1.75 8.45
CA TRP A 116 4.17 2.32 7.52
C TRP A 116 4.83 2.83 6.24
N HIS A 117 4.39 2.31 5.09
CA HIS A 117 4.91 2.71 3.78
C HIS A 117 3.93 2.47 2.64
N SER A 118 4.17 3.16 1.54
CA SER A 118 3.70 2.80 0.19
C SER A 118 4.86 2.15 -0.55
N ASP A 119 4.60 1.04 -1.24
CA ASP A 119 5.61 0.30 -1.99
C ASP A 119 6.35 1.19 -3.01
N VAL A 120 7.66 1.05 -3.04
CA VAL A 120 8.59 1.60 -4.02
C VAL A 120 8.39 3.10 -4.35
N SER A 121 7.95 3.90 -3.38
CA SER A 121 7.75 5.34 -3.58
C SER A 121 9.07 6.10 -3.88
N TRP A 122 10.22 5.45 -3.73
CA TRP A 122 11.53 5.93 -4.15
C TRP A 122 11.79 5.83 -5.67
N ARG A 123 10.86 5.26 -6.46
CA ARG A 123 10.94 5.23 -7.92
C ARG A 123 10.22 6.43 -8.53
N GLU A 124 10.68 6.87 -9.72
CA GLU A 124 10.00 7.92 -10.49
C GLU A 124 8.56 7.53 -10.86
N ILE A 125 8.35 6.25 -11.15
CA ILE A 125 7.04 5.62 -11.39
C ILE A 125 6.88 4.52 -10.34
N PRO A 126 6.24 4.81 -9.19
CA PRO A 126 5.94 3.82 -8.16
C PRO A 126 4.89 2.80 -8.60
N ALA A 127 4.73 1.73 -7.82
CA ALA A 127 3.70 0.74 -8.10
C ALA A 127 2.29 1.36 -8.03
N LEU A 128 1.42 0.94 -8.97
CA LEU A 128 -0.02 1.22 -8.94
C LEU A 128 -0.69 0.52 -7.76
N GLY A 129 -0.35 -0.73 -7.56
CA GLY A 129 -0.90 -1.58 -6.52
C GLY A 129 -0.20 -2.92 -6.47
N SER A 130 -0.50 -3.70 -5.45
CA SER A 130 0.08 -5.03 -5.27
C SER A 130 -0.99 -6.05 -4.91
N VAL A 131 -0.93 -7.21 -5.54
CA VAL A 131 -1.76 -8.39 -5.26
C VAL A 131 -0.93 -9.34 -4.41
N LEU A 132 -1.26 -9.46 -3.14
CA LEU A 132 -0.58 -10.33 -2.17
C LEU A 132 -1.46 -11.51 -1.82
N ARG A 133 -0.92 -12.72 -1.92
CA ARG A 133 -1.61 -13.98 -1.59
C ARG A 133 -0.92 -14.65 -0.40
N GLY A 134 -1.71 -15.15 0.55
CA GLY A 134 -1.27 -16.01 1.64
C GLY A 134 -1.20 -17.46 1.20
N ILE A 135 0.01 -18.04 1.19
CA ILE A 135 0.24 -19.47 0.87
C ILE A 135 0.20 -20.28 2.16
N GLU A 136 1.01 -19.88 3.13
CA GLU A 136 1.05 -20.44 4.47
C GLU A 136 1.07 -19.28 5.46
N VAL A 137 0.08 -19.24 6.34
CA VAL A 137 -0.03 -18.15 7.31
C VAL A 137 -0.17 -18.70 8.72
N PRO A 138 0.43 -18.03 9.72
CA PRO A 138 0.33 -18.45 11.10
C PRO A 138 -1.11 -18.37 11.62
N PRO A 139 -1.52 -19.22 12.56
CA PRO A 139 -2.87 -19.18 13.13
C PRO A 139 -3.17 -17.91 13.93
N LEU A 140 -2.11 -17.23 14.40
CA LEU A 140 -2.18 -15.96 15.13
C LEU A 140 -1.02 -15.07 14.72
N GLY A 141 -1.28 -13.77 14.62
CA GLY A 141 -0.29 -12.77 14.22
C GLY A 141 -0.09 -12.72 12.70
N GLY A 142 0.88 -11.93 12.25
CA GLY A 142 1.20 -11.75 10.85
C GLY A 142 0.13 -10.98 10.05
N ASP A 143 -0.76 -10.27 10.73
CA ASP A 143 -1.77 -9.43 10.11
C ASP A 143 -1.12 -8.31 9.28
N THR A 144 -1.86 -7.80 8.32
CA THR A 144 -1.47 -6.57 7.62
C THR A 144 -2.46 -5.46 7.94
N LEU A 145 -1.90 -4.31 8.36
CA LEU A 145 -2.68 -3.10 8.57
C LEU A 145 -2.56 -2.21 7.33
N PHE A 146 -3.65 -1.54 6.97
CA PHE A 146 -3.70 -0.55 5.90
C PHE A 146 -4.24 0.74 6.46
N THR A 147 -3.75 1.88 5.95
CA THR A 147 -4.21 3.21 6.36
C THR A 147 -4.60 4.04 5.14
N ASP A 148 -5.71 4.76 5.26
CA ASP A 148 -6.32 5.59 4.22
C ASP A 148 -5.65 6.96 4.16
N MET A 149 -4.75 7.16 3.22
CA MET A 149 -4.03 8.42 3.06
C MET A 149 -4.86 9.52 2.37
N VAL A 150 -6.00 9.16 1.78
CA VAL A 150 -7.00 10.12 1.27
C VAL A 150 -7.72 10.77 2.45
N THR A 151 -8.23 9.95 3.37
CA THR A 151 -8.90 10.45 4.59
C THR A 151 -7.89 11.11 5.53
N ALA A 152 -6.64 10.64 5.58
CA ALA A 152 -5.57 11.29 6.32
C ALA A 152 -5.34 12.73 5.84
N TYR A 153 -5.27 12.97 4.52
CA TYR A 153 -5.20 14.33 3.96
C TYR A 153 -6.45 15.16 4.30
N ALA A 154 -7.64 14.60 4.12
CA ALA A 154 -8.90 15.28 4.42
C ALA A 154 -9.04 15.66 5.91
N GLY A 155 -8.39 14.90 6.79
CA GLY A 155 -8.38 15.10 8.24
C GLY A 155 -7.31 16.07 8.75
N LEU A 156 -6.42 16.59 7.90
CA LEU A 156 -5.52 17.67 8.26
C LEU A 156 -6.33 18.93 8.59
N ASP A 157 -5.88 19.72 9.56
CA ASP A 157 -6.44 21.04 9.78
C ASP A 157 -6.12 21.97 8.58
N GLU A 158 -6.79 23.10 8.53
CA GLU A 158 -6.70 24.03 7.39
C GLU A 158 -5.30 24.65 7.27
N GLU A 159 -4.65 24.94 8.39
CA GLU A 159 -3.30 25.49 8.43
C GLU A 159 -2.27 24.51 7.86
N LEU A 160 -2.29 23.26 8.36
CA LEU A 160 -1.37 22.21 7.90
C LEU A 160 -1.65 21.85 6.43
N ARG A 161 -2.92 21.77 6.05
CA ARG A 161 -3.32 21.50 4.65
C ARG A 161 -2.78 22.59 3.71
N SER A 162 -2.98 23.87 4.05
CA SER A 162 -2.49 24.98 3.25
C SER A 162 -0.96 25.03 3.21
N ARG A 163 -0.29 24.58 4.27
CA ARG A 163 1.17 24.51 4.35
C ARG A 163 1.76 23.44 3.45
N VAL A 164 1.10 22.29 3.29
CA VAL A 164 1.65 21.15 2.53
C VAL A 164 1.24 21.14 1.06
N ASP A 165 0.18 21.84 0.68
CA ASP A 165 -0.24 21.94 -0.71
C ASP A 165 0.86 22.62 -1.56
N GLY A 166 1.26 21.95 -2.63
CA GLY A 166 2.31 22.42 -3.54
C GLY A 166 3.74 22.13 -3.09
N LEU A 167 3.97 21.57 -1.89
CA LEU A 167 5.29 21.09 -1.50
C LEU A 167 5.66 19.81 -2.22
N THR A 168 6.98 19.62 -2.43
CA THR A 168 7.56 18.35 -2.88
C THR A 168 8.41 17.73 -1.79
N ALA A 169 8.57 16.42 -1.86
CA ALA A 169 9.44 15.66 -0.98
C ALA A 169 10.40 14.80 -1.80
N THR A 170 11.61 14.64 -1.33
CA THR A 170 12.61 13.73 -1.88
C THR A 170 12.39 12.35 -1.29
N HIS A 171 12.25 11.34 -2.16
CA HIS A 171 12.17 9.93 -1.79
C HIS A 171 13.43 9.19 -2.22
N ASP A 172 13.91 8.27 -1.36
CA ASP A 172 15.16 7.54 -1.53
C ASP A 172 15.03 6.14 -0.91
N PHE A 173 15.66 5.13 -1.53
CA PHE A 173 15.70 3.77 -1.01
C PHE A 173 16.82 3.53 0.02
N THR A 174 17.76 4.47 0.16
CA THR A 174 19.01 4.30 0.91
C THR A 174 18.79 3.89 2.37
N HIS A 175 17.79 4.47 3.02
CA HIS A 175 17.47 4.20 4.43
C HIS A 175 16.70 2.89 4.67
N SER A 176 16.45 2.12 3.61
CA SER A 176 15.79 0.81 3.69
C SER A 176 16.61 -0.25 2.97
N PHE A 177 16.45 -0.39 1.67
CA PHE A 177 17.19 -1.38 0.87
C PHE A 177 18.69 -1.13 0.81
N GLY A 178 19.16 0.10 1.06
CA GLY A 178 20.59 0.42 1.14
C GLY A 178 21.28 -0.04 2.42
N LEU A 179 20.51 -0.40 3.46
CA LEU A 179 21.08 -0.86 4.73
C LEU A 179 21.81 -2.20 4.53
N GLY A 180 23.08 -2.25 4.96
CA GLY A 180 23.91 -3.45 4.83
C GLY A 180 24.61 -3.64 3.47
N MET A 181 24.38 -2.76 2.48
CA MET A 181 25.15 -2.76 1.25
C MET A 181 26.58 -2.26 1.48
N SER A 182 27.56 -2.77 0.69
CA SER A 182 28.88 -2.15 0.65
C SER A 182 28.79 -0.74 0.03
N PRO A 183 29.76 0.17 0.34
CA PRO A 183 29.77 1.51 -0.26
C PRO A 183 29.73 1.50 -1.79
N GLU A 184 30.42 0.53 -2.42
CA GLU A 184 30.49 0.39 -3.87
C GLU A 184 29.14 -0.05 -4.46
N ALA A 185 28.51 -1.07 -3.86
CA ALA A 185 27.20 -1.57 -4.26
C ALA A 185 26.12 -0.50 -4.07
N LEU A 186 26.16 0.24 -2.95
CA LEU A 186 25.25 1.34 -2.70
C LEU A 186 25.41 2.46 -3.75
N ALA A 187 26.63 2.85 -4.05
CA ALA A 187 26.91 3.89 -5.06
C ALA A 187 26.48 3.45 -6.47
N GLU A 188 26.58 2.17 -6.82
CA GLU A 188 26.04 1.63 -8.07
C GLU A 188 24.52 1.72 -8.11
N LYS A 189 23.83 1.28 -7.06
CA LYS A 189 22.37 1.34 -6.95
C LYS A 189 21.84 2.76 -6.91
N GLN A 190 22.54 3.70 -6.30
CA GLN A 190 22.17 5.12 -6.33
C GLN A 190 22.31 5.76 -7.71
N ARG A 191 23.22 5.27 -8.57
CA ARG A 191 23.27 5.69 -9.98
C ARG A 191 22.13 5.12 -10.80
N GLU A 192 21.71 3.89 -10.52
CA GLU A 192 20.56 3.24 -11.17
C GLU A 192 19.22 3.83 -10.70
N PHE A 193 19.10 4.11 -9.40
CA PHE A 193 17.92 4.64 -8.75
C PHE A 193 18.29 5.90 -7.94
N PRO A 194 18.50 7.04 -8.61
CA PRO A 194 18.76 8.30 -7.90
C PRO A 194 17.52 8.74 -7.09
N PRO A 195 17.70 9.54 -6.02
CA PRO A 195 16.59 10.12 -5.29
C PRO A 195 15.62 10.84 -6.21
N VAL A 196 14.33 10.65 -6.00
CA VAL A 196 13.26 11.21 -6.83
C VAL A 196 12.42 12.22 -6.03
N ARG A 197 11.77 13.12 -6.75
CA ARG A 197 10.88 14.12 -6.16
C ARG A 197 9.43 13.78 -6.48
N HIS A 198 8.60 13.76 -5.43
CA HIS A 198 7.16 13.60 -5.53
C HIS A 198 6.43 14.73 -4.79
N PRO A 199 5.19 15.07 -5.19
CA PRO A 199 4.39 16.00 -4.40
C PRO A 199 4.11 15.40 -3.01
N VAL A 200 4.14 16.24 -1.97
CA VAL A 200 3.69 15.85 -0.61
C VAL A 200 2.21 15.48 -0.63
N VAL A 201 1.44 16.16 -1.46
CA VAL A 201 0.02 15.88 -1.72
C VAL A 201 -0.17 15.59 -3.20
N ARG A 202 -0.37 14.32 -3.54
CA ARG A 202 -0.66 13.91 -4.92
C ARG A 202 -2.15 13.90 -5.21
N THR A 203 -2.52 14.01 -6.49
CA THR A 203 -3.88 13.76 -6.97
C THR A 203 -3.99 12.35 -7.52
N HIS A 204 -4.99 11.61 -7.10
CA HIS A 204 -5.25 10.28 -7.63
C HIS A 204 -5.74 10.36 -9.07
N PRO A 205 -5.12 9.68 -10.06
CA PRO A 205 -5.41 9.89 -11.47
C PRO A 205 -6.80 9.42 -11.91
N GLU A 206 -7.37 8.41 -11.22
CA GLU A 206 -8.69 7.85 -11.57
C GLU A 206 -9.84 8.43 -10.73
N THR A 207 -9.58 8.84 -9.49
CA THR A 207 -10.64 9.35 -8.58
C THR A 207 -10.62 10.85 -8.40
N GLY A 208 -9.54 11.54 -8.79
CA GLY A 208 -9.34 12.98 -8.59
C GLY A 208 -9.12 13.39 -7.13
N ARG A 209 -9.06 12.45 -6.19
CA ARG A 209 -8.94 12.72 -4.76
C ARG A 209 -7.49 13.09 -4.38
N LYS A 210 -7.37 14.00 -3.42
CA LYS A 210 -6.07 14.36 -2.85
C LYS A 210 -5.61 13.32 -1.82
N ILE A 211 -4.32 13.05 -1.80
CA ILE A 211 -3.70 11.99 -1.00
C ILE A 211 -2.44 12.54 -0.35
N LEU A 212 -2.28 12.33 0.93
CA LEU A 212 -1.02 12.60 1.62
C LEU A 212 0.01 11.54 1.22
N TYR A 213 1.05 11.95 0.46
CA TYR A 213 1.99 11.04 -0.20
C TYR A 213 3.41 11.14 0.35
N VAL A 214 3.55 10.94 1.64
CA VAL A 214 4.83 10.80 2.36
C VAL A 214 4.78 9.58 3.26
N ASN A 215 5.91 8.92 3.49
CA ASN A 215 5.99 7.77 4.39
C ASN A 215 7.33 7.73 5.14
N SER A 216 7.38 7.01 6.25
CA SER A 216 8.53 6.98 7.15
C SER A 216 9.73 6.18 6.63
N ILE A 217 9.56 5.38 5.57
CA ILE A 217 10.65 4.51 5.05
C ILE A 217 11.41 5.21 3.93
N PHE A 218 10.69 5.79 2.97
CA PHE A 218 11.29 6.26 1.73
C PHE A 218 11.33 7.77 1.59
N THR A 219 10.53 8.53 2.35
CA THR A 219 10.58 9.99 2.29
C THR A 219 11.74 10.51 3.13
N ALA A 220 12.77 11.01 2.46
CA ALA A 220 14.00 11.47 3.12
C ALA A 220 13.86 12.90 3.68
N ARG A 221 13.17 13.80 2.96
CA ARG A 221 12.97 15.18 3.38
C ARG A 221 11.85 15.86 2.58
N ILE A 222 11.33 16.94 3.11
CA ILE A 222 10.47 17.89 2.39
C ILE A 222 11.38 18.97 1.80
N ASP A 223 11.26 19.20 0.49
CA ASP A 223 12.14 20.10 -0.23
C ASP A 223 11.80 21.58 0.06
N GLY A 224 12.83 22.44 0.03
CA GLY A 224 12.68 23.87 0.23
C GLY A 224 12.60 24.33 1.69
N LEU A 225 12.58 23.40 2.64
CA LEU A 225 12.64 23.66 4.08
C LEU A 225 14.06 23.39 4.62
N ASP A 226 14.42 24.00 5.73
CA ASP A 226 15.63 23.63 6.45
C ASP A 226 15.48 22.21 7.05
N GLU A 227 16.59 21.61 7.48
CA GLU A 227 16.62 20.22 7.95
C GLU A 227 15.68 19.98 9.15
N ARG A 228 15.64 20.91 10.11
CA ARG A 228 14.81 20.79 11.30
C ARG A 228 13.33 20.97 10.98
N GLU A 229 13.00 21.96 10.16
CA GLU A 229 11.62 22.21 9.72
C GLU A 229 11.10 21.03 8.90
N SER A 230 11.91 20.54 7.96
CA SER A 230 11.59 19.37 7.15
C SER A 230 11.34 18.13 8.01
N ALA A 231 12.25 17.82 8.95
CA ALA A 231 12.10 16.67 9.83
C ALA A 231 10.85 16.77 10.72
N THR A 232 10.58 17.96 11.27
CA THR A 232 9.41 18.20 12.14
C THR A 232 8.10 18.02 11.36
N LEU A 233 8.02 18.62 10.18
CA LEU A 233 6.81 18.53 9.34
C LEU A 233 6.62 17.09 8.83
N LEU A 234 7.69 16.44 8.37
CA LEU A 234 7.60 15.04 7.88
C LEU A 234 7.13 14.10 8.98
N ASP A 235 7.64 14.22 10.21
CA ASP A 235 7.21 13.41 11.35
C ASP A 235 5.71 13.65 11.67
N GLU A 236 5.24 14.89 11.64
CA GLU A 236 3.82 15.23 11.83
C GLU A 236 2.93 14.61 10.75
N LEU A 237 3.36 14.66 9.48
CA LEU A 237 2.62 14.06 8.36
C LEU A 237 2.62 12.53 8.41
N CYS A 238 3.76 11.90 8.71
CA CYS A 238 3.87 10.46 8.84
C CYS A 238 3.03 9.91 10.00
N ARG A 239 2.84 10.65 11.08
CA ARG A 239 1.92 10.28 12.18
C ARG A 239 0.48 10.16 11.73
N GLN A 240 0.06 10.76 10.63
CA GLN A 240 -1.32 10.59 10.13
C GLN A 240 -1.62 9.14 9.78
N ALA A 241 -0.61 8.38 9.30
CA ALA A 241 -0.76 6.95 9.04
C ALA A 241 -1.09 6.13 10.29
N THR A 242 -0.75 6.63 11.48
CA THR A 242 -0.97 5.92 12.75
C THR A 242 -2.32 6.21 13.41
N VAL A 243 -3.17 7.02 12.80
CA VAL A 243 -4.51 7.35 13.32
C VAL A 243 -5.44 6.15 13.16
N PRO A 244 -5.96 5.55 14.24
CA PRO A 244 -6.73 4.31 14.18
C PRO A 244 -8.00 4.40 13.33
N GLU A 245 -8.65 5.57 13.28
CA GLU A 245 -9.87 5.79 12.51
C GLU A 245 -9.64 5.79 10.98
N TYR A 246 -8.39 5.87 10.54
CA TYR A 246 -8.00 5.75 9.14
C TYR A 246 -7.55 4.35 8.77
N GLN A 247 -7.59 3.39 9.69
CA GLN A 247 -6.98 2.08 9.51
C GLN A 247 -8.00 0.96 9.39
N CYS A 248 -7.63 -0.09 8.65
CA CYS A 248 -8.19 -1.42 8.81
C CYS A 248 -7.06 -2.42 9.07
N ARG A 249 -7.41 -3.52 9.75
CA ARG A 249 -6.50 -4.64 10.05
C ARG A 249 -7.08 -5.90 9.43
N PHE A 250 -6.28 -6.54 8.56
CA PHE A 250 -6.66 -7.77 7.89
C PHE A 250 -5.93 -8.96 8.51
N ARG A 251 -6.70 -9.90 9.05
CA ARG A 251 -6.23 -11.20 9.51
C ARG A 251 -6.18 -12.17 8.34
N TRP A 252 -5.00 -12.71 8.09
CA TRP A 252 -4.78 -13.64 7.00
C TRP A 252 -5.31 -15.04 7.32
N GLU A 253 -5.74 -15.70 6.27
CA GLU A 253 -6.02 -17.14 6.19
C GLU A 253 -5.34 -17.67 4.93
N ASN A 254 -5.02 -18.97 4.89
CA ASN A 254 -4.48 -19.57 3.68
C ASN A 254 -5.41 -19.31 2.50
N ASN A 255 -4.84 -19.02 1.34
CA ASN A 255 -5.59 -18.64 0.14
C ASN A 255 -6.40 -17.34 0.23
N SER A 256 -6.15 -16.50 1.23
CA SER A 256 -6.60 -15.11 1.18
C SER A 256 -5.76 -14.31 0.21
N VAL A 257 -6.40 -13.37 -0.49
CA VAL A 257 -5.75 -12.41 -1.37
C VAL A 257 -6.11 -11.00 -0.91
N ALA A 258 -5.10 -10.13 -0.80
CA ALA A 258 -5.28 -8.69 -0.62
C ALA A 258 -4.81 -7.97 -1.89
N PHE A 259 -5.56 -6.99 -2.34
CA PHE A 259 -5.18 -6.10 -3.42
C PHE A 259 -5.39 -4.66 -3.01
N TRP A 260 -4.30 -3.91 -2.87
CA TRP A 260 -4.35 -2.51 -2.45
C TRP A 260 -3.92 -1.56 -3.54
N ASP A 261 -4.54 -0.37 -3.53
CA ASP A 261 -4.13 0.78 -4.32
C ASP A 261 -2.97 1.49 -3.61
N ASN A 262 -1.76 1.20 -4.05
CA ASN A 262 -0.53 1.73 -3.47
C ASN A 262 -0.43 3.27 -3.58
N ARG A 263 -1.25 3.87 -4.43
CA ARG A 263 -1.35 5.33 -4.60
C ARG A 263 -2.11 5.98 -3.44
N SER A 264 -3.04 5.22 -2.81
CA SER A 264 -4.03 5.73 -1.85
C SER A 264 -3.79 5.27 -0.42
N VAL A 265 -3.04 4.20 -0.21
CA VAL A 265 -2.81 3.62 1.13
C VAL A 265 -1.34 3.50 1.46
N GLN A 266 -1.07 3.45 2.76
CA GLN A 266 0.14 2.83 3.28
C GLN A 266 -0.24 1.52 3.98
N HIS A 267 0.73 0.64 4.13
CA HIS A 267 0.53 -0.62 4.83
C HIS A 267 1.68 -0.91 5.80
N TYR A 268 1.38 -1.84 6.72
CA TYR A 268 2.26 -2.25 7.81
C TYR A 268 2.07 -3.75 8.03
N ALA A 269 3.09 -4.58 7.83
CA ALA A 269 3.04 -6.00 8.10
C ALA A 269 3.44 -6.27 9.55
N ALA A 270 2.51 -6.76 10.37
CA ALA A 270 2.82 -7.09 11.76
C ALA A 270 3.76 -8.30 11.81
N SER A 271 4.86 -8.18 12.60
CA SER A 271 5.88 -9.23 12.79
C SER A 271 5.72 -9.95 14.12
N ASP A 272 4.48 -10.08 14.60
CA ASP A 272 4.12 -10.66 15.90
C ASP A 272 3.87 -12.17 15.85
N TYR A 273 4.25 -12.84 14.77
CA TYR A 273 4.03 -14.27 14.53
C TYR A 273 5.28 -15.15 14.69
N TRP A 274 6.46 -14.54 14.70
CA TRP A 274 7.72 -15.29 14.84
C TRP A 274 7.73 -16.17 16.12
N PRO A 275 8.19 -17.43 16.07
CA PRO A 275 8.92 -18.11 15.00
C PRO A 275 8.02 -18.90 13.99
N GLN A 276 6.72 -18.68 13.98
CA GLN A 276 5.80 -19.40 13.10
C GLN A 276 6.11 -19.12 11.62
N PRO A 277 6.00 -20.13 10.73
CA PRO A 277 6.21 -19.91 9.29
C PRO A 277 5.15 -18.99 8.69
N ARG A 278 5.57 -18.17 7.74
CA ARG A 278 4.70 -17.31 6.93
C ARG A 278 5.22 -17.22 5.52
N VAL A 279 4.44 -17.69 4.56
CA VAL A 279 4.79 -17.68 3.15
C VAL A 279 3.73 -16.89 2.37
N MET A 280 4.19 -15.85 1.68
CA MET A 280 3.34 -14.97 0.88
C MET A 280 3.93 -14.80 -0.51
N GLU A 281 3.07 -14.61 -1.51
CA GLU A 281 3.45 -14.29 -2.88
C GLU A 281 2.82 -12.97 -3.33
N ARG A 282 3.65 -12.04 -3.81
CA ARG A 282 3.25 -10.71 -4.25
C ARG A 282 3.52 -10.50 -5.73
N VAL A 283 2.54 -9.94 -6.43
CA VAL A 283 2.67 -9.37 -7.75
C VAL A 283 2.42 -7.87 -7.65
N ALA A 284 3.38 -7.06 -8.08
CA ALA A 284 3.24 -5.60 -8.15
C ALA A 284 2.93 -5.16 -9.58
N ILE A 285 2.17 -4.10 -9.73
CA ILE A 285 1.71 -3.53 -11.00
C ILE A 285 2.37 -2.15 -11.14
N ILE A 286 2.95 -1.87 -12.30
CA ILE A 286 3.58 -0.58 -12.61
C ILE A 286 2.50 0.51 -12.60
N GLY A 287 2.79 1.61 -11.92
CA GLY A 287 1.85 2.71 -11.74
C GLY A 287 2.10 3.90 -12.65
N ASP A 288 1.85 5.07 -12.10
CA ASP A 288 2.00 6.36 -12.74
C ASP A 288 2.96 7.27 -11.95
N ARG A 289 3.48 8.29 -12.62
CA ARG A 289 4.27 9.32 -11.95
C ARG A 289 3.33 10.16 -11.06
N PRO A 290 3.60 10.31 -9.75
CA PRO A 290 2.80 11.13 -8.86
C PRO A 290 2.74 12.61 -9.30
N GLN A 291 1.51 13.16 -9.32
CA GLN A 291 1.23 14.56 -9.70
C GLN A 291 0.36 15.25 -8.66
#